data_263a5f89561d964634abcb2493ae6755
#
_entry.id   263a5f89561d964634abcb2493ae6755
#
_cell.length_a   1.000
_cell.length_b   1.000
_cell.length_c   1.000
_cell.angle_alpha   90.00
_cell.angle_beta   90.00
_cell.angle_gamma   90.00
#
_symmetry.space_group_name_H-M   'P 1'
#
loop_
_entity.id
_entity.type
_entity.pdbx_description
1 polymer ?
#
loop_
_entity_poly.entity_id
_entity_poly.type
_entity_poly.pdbx_seq_one_letter_code
_entity_poly.pdbx_strand_id
1 'polypeptide(L)'
;QRQALPLLKTEAPFVGTGAEYIAARDSGSVVVAKADGIVSYADAKKIVVRNAKGEDIYHLATFERSNQGETFNHVPIVREGDKVKRGQIIADGPSTDKGELALGKNVVVAFTTFNGYNYEDAVIMNERLVKDDVYTSLHIEDYEVQCRDTKLGPEEITRDIPSVGEEARKNLDENGIIKIGTEVHEGDILVGKVTPKGMA
;
A
#
# COMPACT_ATOMS: atom_id res chain seq x y z
N GLN A 1 5.22 -8.31 15.74
CA GLN A 1 4.04 -7.46 15.44
C GLN A 1 4.45 -6.04 15.02
N ARG A 2 5.31 -5.37 15.78
CA ARG A 2 5.70 -3.96 15.51
C ARG A 2 6.58 -3.77 14.27
N GLN A 3 7.13 -4.85 13.71
CA GLN A 3 7.99 -4.84 12.53
C GLN A 3 7.33 -5.50 11.31
N ALA A 4 6.11 -6.01 11.45
CA ALA A 4 5.36 -6.59 10.35
C ALA A 4 4.95 -5.51 9.34
N LEU A 5 5.14 -5.80 8.05
CA LEU A 5 4.72 -4.95 6.94
C LEU A 5 3.46 -5.51 6.29
N PRO A 6 2.54 -4.67 5.81
CA PRO A 6 1.43 -5.11 4.98
C PRO A 6 1.95 -5.71 3.68
N LEU A 7 1.70 -7.00 3.47
CA LEU A 7 2.07 -7.69 2.26
C LEU A 7 0.99 -7.59 1.19
N LEU A 8 1.33 -7.76 -0.07
CA LEU A 8 0.36 -7.83 -1.17
C LEU A 8 -0.69 -8.91 -0.90
N LYS A 9 -0.27 -10.04 -0.38
CA LYS A 9 -1.15 -11.16 -0.04
C LYS A 9 -0.66 -11.82 1.24
N THR A 10 -1.41 -11.66 2.31
CA THR A 10 -1.15 -12.27 3.61
C THR A 10 -1.88 -13.60 3.76
N GLU A 11 -1.54 -14.36 4.79
CA GLU A 11 -2.22 -15.60 5.17
C GLU A 11 -2.45 -15.63 6.67
N ALA A 12 -3.63 -16.04 7.08
CA ALA A 12 -3.91 -16.30 8.48
C ALA A 12 -2.99 -17.41 9.01
N PRO A 13 -2.48 -17.32 10.25
CA PRO A 13 -1.61 -18.33 10.83
C PRO A 13 -2.35 -19.65 11.00
N PHE A 14 -1.69 -20.79 10.73
CA PHE A 14 -2.28 -22.11 10.98
C PHE A 14 -2.54 -22.37 12.47
N VAL A 15 -1.73 -21.78 13.31
CA VAL A 15 -1.88 -21.86 14.77
C VAL A 15 -2.02 -20.46 15.31
N GLY A 16 -3.17 -20.16 15.88
CA GLY A 16 -3.51 -18.86 16.45
C GLY A 16 -3.80 -18.95 17.95
N THR A 17 -3.98 -17.80 18.55
CA THR A 17 -4.31 -17.63 19.98
C THR A 17 -5.81 -17.47 20.21
N GLY A 18 -6.58 -17.20 19.13
CA GLY A 18 -8.00 -16.80 19.19
C GLY A 18 -8.21 -15.30 19.34
N ALA A 19 -7.15 -14.52 19.53
CA ALA A 19 -7.21 -13.06 19.61
C ALA A 19 -7.16 -12.39 18.22
N GLU A 20 -6.77 -13.11 17.19
CA GLU A 20 -6.53 -12.58 15.83
C GLU A 20 -7.78 -11.94 15.22
N TYR A 21 -8.93 -12.59 15.37
CA TYR A 21 -10.22 -12.06 14.89
C TYR A 21 -10.63 -10.78 15.65
N ILE A 22 -10.48 -10.78 16.97
CA ILE A 22 -10.82 -9.62 17.80
C ILE A 22 -9.88 -8.45 17.48
N ALA A 23 -8.59 -8.73 17.35
CA ALA A 23 -7.59 -7.72 16.99
C ALA A 23 -7.88 -7.11 15.62
N ALA A 24 -8.21 -7.91 14.60
CA ALA A 24 -8.58 -7.43 13.28
C ALA A 24 -9.84 -6.56 13.31
N ARG A 25 -10.91 -7.06 13.92
CA ARG A 25 -12.19 -6.36 14.01
C ARG A 25 -12.09 -5.03 14.75
N ASP A 26 -11.41 -5.01 15.89
CA ASP A 26 -11.38 -3.87 16.79
C ASP A 26 -10.28 -2.85 16.42
N SER A 27 -9.36 -3.19 15.51
CA SER A 27 -8.32 -2.28 15.02
C SER A 27 -8.86 -1.11 14.20
N GLY A 28 -10.05 -1.24 13.61
CA GLY A 28 -10.61 -0.28 12.67
C GLY A 28 -9.98 -0.32 11.27
N SER A 29 -9.05 -1.26 11.01
CA SER A 29 -8.42 -1.43 9.70
C SER A 29 -9.23 -2.27 8.72
N VAL A 30 -10.27 -2.95 9.21
CA VAL A 30 -11.21 -3.76 8.43
C VAL A 30 -12.58 -3.09 8.34
N VAL A 31 -13.37 -3.45 7.34
CA VAL A 31 -14.73 -2.93 7.20
C VAL A 31 -15.72 -3.89 7.85
N VAL A 32 -16.53 -3.35 8.76
CA VAL A 32 -17.49 -4.11 9.57
C VAL A 32 -18.93 -3.68 9.23
N ALA A 33 -19.83 -4.64 9.07
CA ALA A 33 -21.25 -4.39 8.81
C ALA A 33 -21.94 -3.70 10.01
N LYS A 34 -22.62 -2.58 9.75
CA LYS A 34 -23.34 -1.78 10.76
C LYS A 34 -24.67 -2.39 11.16
N ALA A 35 -25.29 -3.17 10.30
CA ALA A 35 -26.59 -3.81 10.49
C ALA A 35 -26.65 -5.16 9.77
N ASP A 36 -27.64 -5.97 10.15
CA ASP A 36 -27.97 -7.18 9.42
C ASP A 36 -28.54 -6.82 8.04
N GLY A 37 -28.17 -7.58 7.01
CA GLY A 37 -28.65 -7.29 5.66
C GLY A 37 -28.19 -8.29 4.63
N ILE A 38 -28.41 -7.94 3.36
CA ILE A 38 -27.99 -8.71 2.20
C ILE A 38 -27.12 -7.81 1.34
N VAL A 39 -25.99 -8.32 0.91
CA VAL A 39 -25.09 -7.60 -0.01
C VAL A 39 -25.78 -7.47 -1.37
N SER A 40 -26.09 -6.24 -1.77
CA SER A 40 -26.70 -5.94 -3.07
C SER A 40 -25.68 -5.61 -4.15
N TYR A 41 -24.46 -5.22 -3.73
CA TYR A 41 -23.36 -4.90 -4.65
C TYR A 41 -22.02 -4.99 -3.91
N ALA A 42 -20.99 -5.51 -4.56
CA ALA A 42 -19.62 -5.53 -4.03
C ALA A 42 -18.60 -5.40 -5.16
N ASP A 43 -17.74 -4.41 -5.09
CA ASP A 43 -16.58 -4.21 -5.96
C ASP A 43 -15.36 -3.77 -5.15
N ALA A 44 -14.25 -3.44 -5.83
CA ALA A 44 -13.01 -2.99 -5.18
C ALA A 44 -13.10 -1.61 -4.51
N LYS A 45 -14.15 -0.83 -4.78
CA LYS A 45 -14.32 0.55 -4.28
C LYS A 45 -15.42 0.68 -3.24
N LYS A 46 -16.43 -0.18 -3.30
CA LYS A 46 -17.57 -0.12 -2.39
C LYS A 46 -18.29 -1.44 -2.21
N ILE A 47 -18.90 -1.59 -1.06
CA ILE A 47 -19.87 -2.63 -0.76
C ILE A 47 -21.20 -1.95 -0.40
N VAL A 48 -22.31 -2.45 -0.92
CA VAL A 48 -23.65 -1.97 -0.58
C VAL A 48 -24.42 -3.10 0.09
N VAL A 49 -24.89 -2.84 1.30
CA VAL A 49 -25.71 -3.79 2.07
C VAL A 49 -27.11 -3.24 2.23
N ARG A 50 -28.10 -3.96 1.71
CA ARG A 50 -29.51 -3.66 1.88
C ARG A 50 -30.03 -4.24 3.18
N ASN A 51 -30.59 -3.39 4.04
CA ASN A 51 -31.16 -3.74 5.34
C ASN A 51 -32.60 -3.28 5.46
N ALA A 52 -33.25 -3.53 6.61
CA ALA A 52 -34.63 -3.14 6.85
C ALA A 52 -34.88 -1.62 6.86
N LYS A 53 -33.83 -0.80 7.02
CA LYS A 53 -33.90 0.66 7.10
C LYS A 53 -33.49 1.37 5.81
N GLY A 54 -32.96 0.63 4.82
CA GLY A 54 -32.46 1.17 3.56
C GLY A 54 -31.18 0.49 3.11
N GLU A 55 -30.27 1.24 2.54
CA GLU A 55 -28.98 0.76 2.04
C GLU A 55 -27.84 1.42 2.82
N ASP A 56 -26.92 0.60 3.31
CA ASP A 56 -25.65 1.04 3.88
C ASP A 56 -24.56 0.92 2.80
N ILE A 57 -23.87 2.01 2.52
CA ILE A 57 -22.77 2.07 1.56
C ILE A 57 -21.46 2.14 2.34
N TYR A 58 -20.54 1.20 2.05
CA TYR A 58 -19.20 1.13 2.61
C TYR A 58 -18.20 1.45 1.50
N HIS A 59 -17.51 2.57 1.61
CA HIS A 59 -16.40 2.91 0.72
C HIS A 59 -15.13 2.18 1.15
N LEU A 60 -14.44 1.62 0.18
CA LEU A 60 -13.21 0.86 0.39
C LEU A 60 -12.01 1.69 -0.02
N ALA A 61 -10.98 1.69 0.83
CA ALA A 61 -9.69 2.26 0.48
C ALA A 61 -9.01 1.38 -0.58
N THR A 62 -8.40 1.99 -1.57
CA THR A 62 -7.71 1.29 -2.66
C THR A 62 -6.30 1.86 -2.80
N PHE A 63 -5.30 1.11 -2.36
CA PHE A 63 -3.89 1.48 -2.42
C PHE A 63 -3.58 2.89 -1.91
N GLU A 64 -4.13 3.25 -0.76
CA GLU A 64 -3.86 4.53 -0.11
C GLU A 64 -2.54 4.46 0.68
N ARG A 65 -1.83 5.58 0.75
CA ARG A 65 -0.60 5.68 1.52
C ARG A 65 -0.89 5.78 3.01
N SER A 66 -0.25 4.93 3.82
CA SER A 66 -0.24 5.08 5.28
C SER A 66 0.77 6.14 5.72
N ASN A 67 0.73 6.51 7.01
CA ASN A 67 1.68 7.49 7.59
C ASN A 67 3.16 7.05 7.45
N GLN A 68 3.44 5.76 7.41
CA GLN A 68 4.78 5.19 7.24
C GLN A 68 5.13 4.87 5.78
N GLY A 69 4.29 5.27 4.83
CA GLY A 69 4.52 5.01 3.41
C GLY A 69 4.11 3.60 2.94
N GLU A 70 3.51 2.81 3.81
CA GLU A 70 2.99 1.50 3.46
C GLU A 70 1.62 1.62 2.79
N THR A 71 1.19 0.57 2.11
CA THR A 71 -0.07 0.55 1.39
C THR A 71 -1.22 0.11 2.27
N PHE A 72 -2.25 0.92 2.33
CA PHE A 72 -3.54 0.60 2.93
C PHE A 72 -4.53 0.23 1.82
N ASN A 73 -5.03 -0.99 1.85
CA ASN A 73 -5.95 -1.50 0.82
C ASN A 73 -7.03 -2.38 1.45
N HIS A 74 -8.28 -2.19 1.03
CA HIS A 74 -9.38 -3.05 1.42
C HIS A 74 -9.71 -4.07 0.32
N VAL A 75 -9.97 -5.30 0.72
CA VAL A 75 -10.37 -6.39 -0.17
C VAL A 75 -11.71 -6.96 0.29
N PRO A 76 -12.79 -6.88 -0.50
CA PRO A 76 -14.08 -7.48 -0.15
C PRO A 76 -13.94 -8.99 0.08
N ILE A 77 -14.51 -9.48 1.17
CA ILE A 77 -14.59 -10.92 1.46
C ILE A 77 -16.01 -11.47 1.30
N VAL A 78 -16.97 -10.60 0.94
CA VAL A 78 -18.36 -10.93 0.67
C VAL A 78 -18.69 -10.73 -0.81
N ARG A 79 -19.72 -11.42 -1.27
CA ARG A 79 -20.21 -11.34 -2.65
C ARG A 79 -21.66 -10.88 -2.68
N GLU A 80 -22.11 -10.42 -3.84
CA GLU A 80 -23.52 -10.10 -4.06
C GLU A 80 -24.42 -11.30 -3.72
N GLY A 81 -25.48 -11.04 -2.95
CA GLY A 81 -26.42 -12.05 -2.45
C GLY A 81 -26.08 -12.62 -1.08
N ASP A 82 -24.88 -12.37 -0.54
CA ASP A 82 -24.48 -12.87 0.77
C ASP A 82 -25.28 -12.19 1.88
N LYS A 83 -25.66 -12.96 2.90
CA LYS A 83 -26.28 -12.46 4.12
C LYS A 83 -25.20 -12.09 5.12
N VAL A 84 -25.24 -10.87 5.61
CA VAL A 84 -24.29 -10.35 6.59
C VAL A 84 -25.01 -10.00 7.90
N LYS A 85 -24.32 -10.15 9.02
CA LYS A 85 -24.79 -9.79 10.34
C LYS A 85 -24.08 -8.52 10.83
N ARG A 86 -24.74 -7.79 11.70
CA ARG A 86 -24.14 -6.66 12.40
C ARG A 86 -22.87 -7.11 13.11
N GLY A 87 -21.78 -6.37 12.93
CA GLY A 87 -20.47 -6.70 13.53
C GLY A 87 -19.65 -7.72 12.74
N GLN A 88 -20.16 -8.24 11.63
CA GLN A 88 -19.41 -9.13 10.74
C GLN A 88 -18.44 -8.32 9.88
N ILE A 89 -17.22 -8.82 9.72
CA ILE A 89 -16.24 -8.24 8.80
C ILE A 89 -16.67 -8.56 7.37
N ILE A 90 -16.72 -7.56 6.51
CA ILE A 90 -17.16 -7.65 5.12
C ILE A 90 -16.07 -7.30 4.11
N ALA A 91 -15.01 -6.64 4.56
CA ALA A 91 -13.79 -6.47 3.77
C ALA A 91 -12.57 -6.53 4.67
N ASP A 92 -11.55 -7.24 4.20
CA ASP A 92 -10.23 -7.27 4.82
C ASP A 92 -9.51 -5.95 4.59
N GLY A 93 -8.64 -5.59 5.52
CA GLY A 93 -7.71 -4.48 5.43
C GLY A 93 -6.26 -4.95 5.31
N PRO A 94 -5.29 -4.06 5.56
CA PRO A 94 -3.89 -4.44 5.59
C PRO A 94 -3.63 -5.50 6.67
N SER A 95 -2.76 -6.47 6.36
CA SER A 95 -2.37 -7.55 7.28
C SER A 95 -3.55 -8.34 7.87
N THR A 96 -4.60 -8.54 7.08
CA THR A 96 -5.76 -9.37 7.45
C THR A 96 -6.09 -10.37 6.34
N ASP A 97 -6.59 -11.54 6.73
CA ASP A 97 -7.05 -12.60 5.84
C ASP A 97 -8.34 -13.21 6.38
N LYS A 98 -9.43 -13.08 5.62
CA LYS A 98 -10.78 -13.57 5.99
C LYS A 98 -11.26 -13.11 7.37
N GLY A 99 -10.95 -11.88 7.72
CA GLY A 99 -11.32 -11.26 8.99
C GLY A 99 -10.42 -11.60 10.16
N GLU A 100 -9.30 -12.27 9.95
CA GLU A 100 -8.30 -12.56 10.98
C GLU A 100 -7.02 -11.78 10.74
N LEU A 101 -6.31 -11.45 11.81
CA LEU A 101 -5.00 -10.82 11.75
C LEU A 101 -4.00 -11.78 11.09
N ALA A 102 -3.38 -11.33 10.00
CA ALA A 102 -2.45 -12.08 9.17
C ALA A 102 -1.20 -11.22 8.91
N LEU A 103 -0.19 -11.34 9.78
CA LEU A 103 1.00 -10.48 9.74
C LEU A 103 2.08 -10.97 8.77
N GLY A 104 1.85 -12.06 8.07
CA GLY A 104 2.84 -12.65 7.17
C GLY A 104 2.29 -13.82 6.37
N LYS A 105 3.16 -14.81 6.17
CA LYS A 105 2.91 -16.02 5.37
C LYS A 105 3.28 -17.26 6.15
N ASN A 106 2.59 -18.36 5.88
CA ASN A 106 2.96 -19.68 6.37
C ASN A 106 3.99 -20.29 5.42
N VAL A 107 5.21 -20.49 5.89
CA VAL A 107 6.32 -21.03 5.09
C VAL A 107 6.96 -22.20 5.79
N VAL A 108 7.54 -23.13 5.01
CA VAL A 108 8.33 -24.25 5.54
C VAL A 108 9.73 -23.73 5.89
N VAL A 109 10.13 -23.96 7.14
CA VAL A 109 11.43 -23.52 7.67
C VAL A 109 12.24 -24.74 8.08
N ALA A 110 13.52 -24.75 7.68
CA ALA A 110 14.50 -25.73 8.15
C ALA A 110 15.49 -25.06 9.11
N PHE A 111 15.63 -25.60 10.31
CA PHE A 111 16.60 -25.15 11.30
C PHE A 111 17.88 -25.99 11.19
N THR A 112 18.87 -25.50 10.46
CA THR A 112 20.13 -26.18 10.23
C THR A 112 21.23 -25.17 9.93
N THR A 113 22.48 -25.59 10.05
CA THR A 113 23.63 -24.83 9.51
C THR A 113 23.71 -25.06 8.00
N PHE A 114 23.98 -24.02 7.23
CA PHE A 114 24.12 -24.11 5.79
C PHE A 114 25.43 -23.48 5.33
N ASN A 115 26.53 -24.23 5.46
CA ASN A 115 27.88 -23.82 5.08
C ASN A 115 28.30 -22.42 5.63
N GLY A 116 27.75 -22.02 6.78
CA GLY A 116 28.02 -20.71 7.40
C GLY A 116 27.27 -19.53 6.78
N TYR A 117 26.51 -19.72 5.71
CA TYR A 117 25.78 -18.63 5.06
C TYR A 117 24.57 -18.11 5.86
N ASN A 118 24.16 -18.84 6.88
CA ASN A 118 23.11 -18.45 7.82
C ASN A 118 23.64 -18.19 9.24
N TYR A 119 24.87 -17.67 9.34
CA TYR A 119 25.49 -17.29 10.61
C TYR A 119 24.78 -16.08 11.23
N GLU A 120 24.57 -16.11 12.55
CA GLU A 120 23.82 -15.11 13.34
C GLU A 120 22.37 -14.94 12.82
N ASP A 121 22.01 -13.73 12.40
CA ASP A 121 20.64 -13.37 11.95
C ASP A 121 20.45 -13.56 10.43
N ALA A 122 21.44 -14.13 9.74
CA ALA A 122 21.34 -14.39 8.31
C ALA A 122 20.36 -15.53 8.02
N VAL A 123 19.53 -15.35 7.00
CA VAL A 123 18.54 -16.32 6.55
C VAL A 123 18.78 -16.65 5.08
N ILE A 124 18.80 -17.94 4.74
CA ILE A 124 18.80 -18.38 3.36
C ILE A 124 17.37 -18.61 2.92
N MET A 125 16.99 -18.00 1.80
CA MET A 125 15.63 -18.08 1.26
C MET A 125 15.66 -18.73 -0.14
N ASN A 126 14.63 -19.51 -0.44
CA ASN A 126 14.43 -20.04 -1.77
C ASN A 126 14.02 -18.89 -2.72
N GLU A 127 14.60 -18.86 -3.92
CA GLU A 127 14.28 -17.87 -4.96
C GLU A 127 12.78 -17.82 -5.31
N ARG A 128 12.06 -18.91 -5.15
CA ARG A 128 10.61 -18.97 -5.34
C ARG A 128 9.85 -17.96 -4.49
N LEU A 129 10.32 -17.66 -3.28
CA LEU A 129 9.70 -16.66 -2.40
C LEU A 129 9.69 -15.26 -3.04
N VAL A 130 10.74 -14.94 -3.79
CA VAL A 130 10.83 -13.68 -4.55
C VAL A 130 10.00 -13.77 -5.83
N LYS A 131 10.10 -14.86 -6.58
CA LYS A 131 9.42 -15.06 -7.85
C LYS A 131 7.89 -15.10 -7.72
N ASP A 132 7.38 -15.67 -6.64
CA ASP A 132 5.95 -15.81 -6.36
C ASP A 132 5.40 -14.65 -5.50
N ASP A 133 6.16 -13.57 -5.30
CA ASP A 133 5.79 -12.38 -4.50
C ASP A 133 5.30 -12.71 -3.07
N VAL A 134 5.92 -13.72 -2.43
CA VAL A 134 5.43 -14.25 -1.14
C VAL A 134 5.51 -13.19 -0.03
N TYR A 135 6.60 -12.42 0.02
CA TYR A 135 6.83 -11.35 1.02
C TYR A 135 6.84 -9.96 0.41
N THR A 136 6.30 -9.79 -0.78
CA THR A 136 6.28 -8.50 -1.48
C THR A 136 5.32 -7.53 -0.80
N SER A 137 5.80 -6.32 -0.56
CA SER A 137 5.04 -5.20 -0.05
C SER A 137 5.13 -4.02 -1.01
N LEU A 138 4.11 -3.15 -1.01
CA LEU A 138 4.08 -1.91 -1.78
C LEU A 138 4.31 -0.73 -0.84
N HIS A 139 5.22 0.14 -1.23
CA HIS A 139 5.53 1.37 -0.52
C HIS A 139 5.21 2.56 -1.42
N ILE A 140 4.52 3.56 -0.86
CA ILE A 140 4.13 4.78 -1.55
C ILE A 140 4.88 5.93 -0.89
N GLU A 141 5.68 6.64 -1.65
CA GLU A 141 6.42 7.81 -1.20
C GLU A 141 5.90 9.06 -1.89
N ASP A 142 5.71 10.12 -1.13
CA ASP A 142 5.30 11.43 -1.61
C ASP A 142 6.48 12.39 -1.57
N TYR A 143 6.74 13.04 -2.70
CA TYR A 143 7.76 14.07 -2.83
C TYR A 143 7.07 15.41 -3.07
N GLU A 144 7.19 16.34 -2.12
CA GLU A 144 6.62 17.68 -2.22
C GLU A 144 7.70 18.69 -2.58
N VAL A 145 7.45 19.48 -3.60
CA VAL A 145 8.34 20.55 -4.06
C VAL A 145 7.58 21.86 -4.10
N GLN A 146 8.14 22.89 -3.47
CA GLN A 146 7.56 24.22 -3.44
C GLN A 146 8.49 25.23 -4.11
N CYS A 147 7.92 26.15 -4.88
CA CYS A 147 8.62 27.32 -5.40
C CYS A 147 8.52 28.47 -4.39
N ARG A 148 9.64 29.09 -4.10
CA ARG A 148 9.74 30.21 -3.17
C ARG A 148 10.21 31.48 -3.88
N ASP A 149 9.77 32.62 -3.39
CA ASP A 149 10.35 33.90 -3.79
C ASP A 149 11.73 34.07 -3.16
N THR A 150 12.74 34.30 -3.99
CA THR A 150 14.09 34.57 -3.54
C THR A 150 14.46 36.02 -3.84
N LYS A 151 15.51 36.54 -3.19
CA LYS A 151 16.01 37.90 -3.44
C LYS A 151 16.45 38.14 -4.88
N LEU A 152 16.71 37.09 -5.65
CA LEU A 152 17.17 37.11 -7.05
C LEU A 152 16.05 36.85 -8.05
N GLY A 153 14.84 36.61 -7.58
CA GLY A 153 13.66 36.28 -8.36
C GLY A 153 12.94 35.04 -7.84
N PRO A 154 11.74 34.75 -8.36
CA PRO A 154 10.98 33.57 -7.99
C PRO A 154 11.63 32.29 -8.53
N GLU A 155 11.55 31.21 -7.76
CA GLU A 155 11.82 29.88 -8.27
C GLU A 155 10.70 29.45 -9.22
N GLU A 156 11.03 28.61 -10.18
CA GLU A 156 10.07 28.17 -11.19
C GLU A 156 10.14 26.65 -11.39
N ILE A 157 8.99 26.02 -11.56
CA ILE A 157 8.88 24.63 -12.00
C ILE A 157 8.79 24.63 -13.53
N THR A 158 9.77 24.03 -14.18
CA THR A 158 9.88 24.01 -15.64
C THR A 158 10.59 22.76 -16.14
N ARG A 159 10.26 22.35 -17.35
CA ARG A 159 11.00 21.30 -18.08
C ARG A 159 12.38 21.79 -18.55
N ASP A 160 12.54 23.09 -18.76
CA ASP A 160 13.77 23.70 -19.26
C ASP A 160 14.77 23.91 -18.12
N ILE A 161 15.47 22.83 -17.77
CA ILE A 161 16.49 22.84 -16.73
C ILE A 161 17.85 23.10 -17.40
N PRO A 162 18.56 24.19 -17.04
CA PRO A 162 19.90 24.45 -17.54
C PRO A 162 20.85 23.30 -17.21
N SER A 163 21.73 22.96 -18.14
CA SER A 163 22.79 21.94 -17.97
C SER A 163 22.31 20.50 -17.83
N VAL A 164 21.03 20.21 -18.12
CA VAL A 164 20.47 18.87 -18.16
C VAL A 164 20.15 18.46 -19.58
N GLY A 165 20.66 17.28 -20.00
CA GLY A 165 20.42 16.73 -21.32
C GLY A 165 18.97 16.36 -21.58
N GLU A 166 18.60 16.28 -22.84
CA GLU A 166 17.21 15.97 -23.25
C GLU A 166 16.76 14.58 -22.82
N GLU A 167 17.68 13.62 -22.79
CA GLU A 167 17.43 12.26 -22.35
C GLU A 167 16.97 12.20 -20.87
N ALA A 168 17.61 12.98 -20.00
CA ALA A 168 17.23 13.04 -18.57
C ALA A 168 15.88 13.77 -18.33
N ARG A 169 15.41 14.55 -19.33
CA ARG A 169 14.14 15.29 -19.27
C ARG A 169 12.99 14.64 -20.04
N LYS A 170 13.24 13.51 -20.72
CA LYS A 170 12.25 12.87 -21.62
C LYS A 170 10.93 12.48 -20.91
N ASN A 171 11.04 12.14 -19.63
CA ASN A 171 9.90 11.69 -18.81
C ASN A 171 9.14 12.85 -18.17
N LEU A 172 9.61 14.09 -18.28
CA LEU A 172 8.89 15.27 -17.78
C LEU A 172 7.82 15.72 -18.78
N ASP A 173 6.70 16.19 -18.25
CA ASP A 173 5.65 16.84 -19.03
C ASP A 173 6.04 18.30 -19.40
N GLU A 174 5.12 19.03 -20.05
CA GLU A 174 5.32 20.43 -20.43
C GLU A 174 5.49 21.36 -19.23
N ASN A 175 4.94 20.97 -18.08
CA ASN A 175 5.03 21.73 -16.82
C ASN A 175 6.29 21.38 -16.00
N GLY A 176 7.11 20.43 -16.45
CA GLY A 176 8.31 20.01 -15.72
C GLY A 176 8.04 18.98 -14.62
N ILE A 177 6.90 18.32 -14.64
CA ILE A 177 6.53 17.25 -13.69
C ILE A 177 6.60 15.91 -14.42
N ILE A 178 7.03 14.86 -13.73
CA ILE A 178 7.12 13.52 -14.31
C ILE A 178 5.74 13.01 -14.74
N LYS A 179 5.68 12.35 -15.90
CA LYS A 179 4.43 11.79 -16.44
C LYS A 179 3.95 10.61 -15.61
N ILE A 180 2.64 10.52 -15.38
CA ILE A 180 2.01 9.39 -14.70
C ILE A 180 2.25 8.10 -15.49
N GLY A 181 2.62 7.02 -14.79
CA GLY A 181 2.93 5.71 -15.38
C GLY A 181 4.39 5.54 -15.80
N THR A 182 5.24 6.53 -15.54
CA THR A 182 6.69 6.42 -15.81
C THR A 182 7.34 5.55 -14.73
N GLU A 183 8.13 4.57 -15.17
CA GLU A 183 9.06 3.85 -14.28
C GLU A 183 10.21 4.76 -13.91
N VAL A 184 10.54 4.84 -12.62
CA VAL A 184 11.57 5.73 -12.08
C VAL A 184 12.68 4.94 -11.40
N HIS A 185 13.91 5.43 -11.56
CA HIS A 185 15.11 4.85 -10.97
C HIS A 185 15.84 5.92 -10.16
N GLU A 186 16.79 5.48 -9.35
CA GLU A 186 17.66 6.38 -8.61
C GLU A 186 18.40 7.33 -9.56
N GLY A 187 18.29 8.65 -9.29
CA GLY A 187 18.88 9.69 -10.11
C GLY A 187 17.95 10.30 -11.15
N ASP A 188 16.75 9.75 -11.36
CA ASP A 188 15.77 10.33 -12.27
C ASP A 188 15.18 11.63 -11.73
N ILE A 189 14.85 12.55 -12.65
CA ILE A 189 14.25 13.84 -12.32
C ILE A 189 12.74 13.67 -12.22
N LEU A 190 12.18 13.91 -11.02
CA LEU A 190 10.75 13.87 -10.80
C LEU A 190 10.08 15.21 -11.08
N VAL A 191 10.74 16.31 -10.72
CA VAL A 191 10.26 17.68 -10.92
C VAL A 191 11.43 18.56 -11.33
N GLY A 192 11.26 19.31 -12.40
CA GLY A 192 12.23 20.30 -12.84
C GLY A 192 12.03 21.62 -12.12
N LYS A 193 12.91 21.97 -11.19
CA LYS A 193 12.87 23.23 -10.45
C LYS A 193 14.13 24.05 -10.74
N VAL A 194 13.96 25.30 -11.11
CA VAL A 194 15.03 26.24 -11.39
C VAL A 194 15.01 27.37 -10.38
N THR A 195 16.17 27.66 -9.80
CA THR A 195 16.37 28.78 -8.88
C THR A 195 17.24 29.82 -9.58
N PRO A 196 16.83 31.12 -9.66
CA PRO A 196 17.66 32.16 -10.24
C PRO A 196 18.97 32.29 -9.47
N LYS A 197 20.11 32.27 -10.21
CA LYS A 197 21.42 32.57 -9.65
C LYS A 197 21.76 34.02 -9.95
N GLY A 198 22.21 34.78 -8.97
CA GLY A 198 22.79 36.08 -9.20
C GLY A 198 24.02 35.98 -10.10
N MET A 199 24.22 36.98 -10.98
CA MET A 199 25.53 37.14 -11.59
C MET A 199 26.53 37.42 -10.48
N ALA A 200 27.59 36.64 -10.40
CA ALA A 200 28.73 36.90 -9.55
C ALA A 200 29.54 38.08 -10.10
#